data_05c0b6d9b689c0dccfd9e1ceb0d290b4
#
_entry.id   05c0b6d9b689c0dccfd9e1ceb0d290b4
#
_cell.length_a   1.000
_cell.length_b   1.000
_cell.length_c   1.000
_cell.angle_alpha   90.00
_cell.angle_beta   90.00
_cell.angle_gamma   90.00
#
_symmetry.space_group_name_H-M   'P 1'
#
loop_
_entity.id
_entity.type
_entity.pdbx_description
1 polymer ?
#
loop_
_entity_poly.entity_id
_entity_poly.type
_entity_poly.pdbx_seq_one_letter_code
_entity_poly.pdbx_strand_id
1 'polypeptide(L)'
;MIIYLKNKHTLQVENFFFRCVIGKNGLTKNKVEGDKKTPRGIYQLENLYFRKDRINKIKTKLKLIKINKSMGWCDDKLNYENYNKLINLSSKIKSENLFRKDHKYDLMIPIKYNFRKPVSGLGSCIFIHITQNYKPTAGCIAISKNDFLIMLKLIKINKSMGWCDDKLNYENYNKLINLSSKIK
;
A
#
# COMPACT_ATOMS: atom_id res chain seq x y z
N MET A 1 7.42 -1.05 14.14
CA MET A 1 6.20 -0.22 14.07
C MET A 1 5.21 -0.91 13.14
N ILE A 2 3.95 -0.94 13.53
CA ILE A 2 2.86 -1.55 12.76
C ILE A 2 1.84 -0.47 12.43
N ILE A 3 1.32 -0.52 11.22
CA ILE A 3 0.17 0.26 10.78
C ILE A 3 -1.04 -0.67 10.84
N TYR A 4 -2.08 -0.27 11.56
CA TYR A 4 -3.29 -1.05 11.74
C TYR A 4 -4.45 -0.47 10.94
N LEU A 5 -5.12 -1.28 10.15
CA LEU A 5 -6.47 -0.99 9.70
C LEU A 5 -7.45 -1.49 10.78
N LYS A 6 -7.83 -0.61 11.70
CA LYS A 6 -8.74 -0.97 12.81
C LYS A 6 -10.15 -1.37 12.34
N ASN A 7 -10.60 -0.68 11.30
CA ASN A 7 -11.89 -0.93 10.65
C ASN A 7 -11.90 -0.30 9.25
N LYS A 8 -13.05 -0.29 8.57
CA LYS A 8 -13.19 0.25 7.21
C LYS A 8 -12.89 1.75 7.07
N HIS A 9 -12.76 2.47 8.17
CA HIS A 9 -12.66 3.94 8.20
C HIS A 9 -11.49 4.47 9.01
N THR A 10 -10.74 3.61 9.72
CA THR A 10 -9.70 4.04 10.65
C THR A 10 -8.40 3.29 10.44
N LEU A 11 -7.35 4.04 10.11
CA LEU A 11 -5.96 3.61 10.08
C LEU A 11 -5.27 4.09 11.35
N GLN A 12 -4.58 3.22 12.07
CA GLN A 12 -3.82 3.57 13.27
C GLN A 12 -2.33 3.37 13.04
N VAL A 13 -1.53 4.33 13.48
CA VAL A 13 -0.06 4.26 13.55
C VAL A 13 0.37 4.73 14.92
N GLU A 14 0.92 3.83 15.73
CA GLU A 14 1.19 4.09 17.17
C GLU A 14 -0.09 4.60 17.87
N ASN A 15 -0.05 5.81 18.46
CA ASN A 15 -1.19 6.45 19.14
C ASN A 15 -2.00 7.39 18.21
N PHE A 16 -1.67 7.45 16.92
CA PHE A 16 -2.35 8.31 15.96
C PHE A 16 -3.42 7.54 15.19
N PHE A 17 -4.58 8.16 15.02
CA PHE A 17 -5.71 7.63 14.28
C PHE A 17 -5.99 8.52 13.07
N PHE A 18 -6.05 7.91 11.90
CA PHE A 18 -6.29 8.60 10.64
C PHE A 18 -7.58 8.09 10.02
N ARG A 19 -8.42 8.99 9.55
CA ARG A 19 -9.58 8.62 8.75
C ARG A 19 -9.09 8.01 7.44
N CYS A 20 -9.64 6.85 7.05
CA CYS A 20 -9.29 6.20 5.79
C CYS A 20 -10.53 5.69 5.07
N VAL A 21 -10.33 5.27 3.83
CA VAL A 21 -11.26 4.45 3.05
C VAL A 21 -10.53 3.28 2.44
N ILE A 22 -11.27 2.22 2.18
CA ILE A 22 -10.79 0.95 1.64
C ILE A 22 -11.55 0.57 0.37
N GLY A 23 -11.32 -0.62 -0.13
CA GLY A 23 -12.05 -1.19 -1.26
C GLY A 23 -13.56 -1.15 -1.07
N LYS A 24 -14.30 -0.76 -2.14
CA LYS A 24 -15.77 -0.59 -2.14
C LYS A 24 -16.50 -1.79 -1.52
N ASN A 25 -16.02 -3.00 -1.78
CA ASN A 25 -16.64 -4.25 -1.33
C ASN A 25 -16.06 -4.77 0.00
N GLY A 26 -15.33 -3.91 0.78
CA GLY A 26 -14.83 -4.23 2.10
C GLY A 26 -13.52 -5.02 2.09
N LEU A 27 -13.35 -5.92 3.08
CA LEU A 27 -12.15 -6.71 3.32
C LEU A 27 -12.33 -8.15 2.86
N THR A 28 -11.21 -8.83 2.52
CA THR A 28 -11.24 -10.25 2.14
C THR A 28 -9.95 -10.99 2.52
N LYS A 29 -10.07 -12.26 2.89
CA LYS A 29 -8.94 -13.21 2.98
C LYS A 29 -8.62 -13.85 1.62
N ASN A 30 -9.63 -13.96 0.77
CA ASN A 30 -9.55 -14.59 -0.56
C ASN A 30 -9.69 -13.50 -1.63
N LYS A 31 -8.59 -12.78 -1.87
CA LYS A 31 -8.55 -11.69 -2.85
C LYS A 31 -8.57 -12.23 -4.28
N VAL A 32 -9.39 -11.62 -5.13
CA VAL A 32 -9.45 -11.86 -6.58
C VAL A 32 -9.26 -10.52 -7.30
N GLU A 33 -8.57 -10.54 -8.44
CA GLU A 33 -8.37 -9.34 -9.25
C GLU A 33 -9.71 -8.76 -9.71
N GLY A 34 -9.91 -7.44 -9.46
CA GLY A 34 -11.13 -6.73 -9.83
C GLY A 34 -12.29 -6.85 -8.82
N ASP A 35 -12.15 -7.60 -7.71
CA ASP A 35 -13.20 -7.80 -6.68
C ASP A 35 -13.53 -6.53 -5.86
N LYS A 36 -12.74 -5.48 -6.00
CA LYS A 36 -12.83 -4.20 -5.26
C LYS A 36 -12.78 -4.37 -3.73
N LYS A 37 -12.10 -5.42 -3.25
CA LYS A 37 -11.88 -5.66 -1.82
C LYS A 37 -10.44 -5.39 -1.44
N THR A 38 -10.22 -4.95 -0.21
CA THR A 38 -8.88 -4.81 0.38
C THR A 38 -8.47 -6.13 1.04
N PRO A 39 -7.27 -6.66 0.75
CA PRO A 39 -6.83 -7.93 1.33
C PRO A 39 -6.60 -7.80 2.83
N ARG A 40 -7.02 -8.82 3.59
CA ARG A 40 -6.70 -9.02 5.01
C ARG A 40 -5.37 -9.74 5.15
N GLY A 41 -4.57 -9.35 6.13
CA GLY A 41 -3.31 -10.02 6.45
C GLY A 41 -2.27 -9.06 7.01
N ILE A 42 -1.05 -9.59 7.18
CA ILE A 42 0.12 -8.83 7.59
C ILE A 42 1.05 -8.70 6.40
N TYR A 43 1.33 -7.48 5.98
CA TYR A 43 2.13 -7.18 4.79
C TYR A 43 3.18 -6.12 5.10
N GLN A 44 4.32 -6.23 4.47
CA GLN A 44 5.35 -5.19 4.51
C GLN A 44 4.96 -4.03 3.58
N LEU A 45 5.43 -2.84 3.92
CA LEU A 45 5.38 -1.68 3.03
C LEU A 45 6.61 -1.68 2.11
N GLU A 46 6.43 -1.13 0.91
CA GLU A 46 7.49 -0.85 -0.04
C GLU A 46 8.00 0.59 0.12
N ASN A 47 8.78 1.07 -0.83
CA ASN A 47 9.29 2.44 -0.90
C ASN A 47 8.14 3.45 -1.05
N LEU A 48 8.40 4.70 -0.71
CA LEU A 48 7.48 5.80 -0.99
C LEU A 48 7.68 6.29 -2.42
N TYR A 49 6.65 6.17 -3.24
CA TYR A 49 6.55 6.79 -4.56
C TYR A 49 5.89 8.15 -4.44
N PHE A 50 6.42 9.17 -5.12
CA PHE A 50 5.88 10.53 -5.02
C PHE A 50 6.05 11.36 -6.30
N ARG A 51 5.15 12.32 -6.49
CA ARG A 51 5.16 13.33 -7.55
C ARG A 51 6.01 14.52 -7.09
N LYS A 52 7.28 14.56 -7.53
CA LYS A 52 8.20 15.64 -7.16
C LYS A 52 7.71 17.02 -7.59
N ASP A 53 6.98 17.10 -8.70
CA ASP A 53 6.38 18.31 -9.24
C ASP A 53 5.21 18.86 -8.41
N ARG A 54 4.69 18.07 -7.44
CA ARG A 54 3.53 18.44 -6.59
C ARG A 54 3.82 18.38 -5.09
N ILE A 55 4.86 17.64 -4.70
CA ILE A 55 5.24 17.43 -3.30
C ILE A 55 6.71 17.81 -3.11
N ASN A 56 6.95 18.96 -2.49
CA ASN A 56 8.31 19.52 -2.37
C ASN A 56 9.04 19.09 -1.09
N LYS A 57 8.31 18.90 0.02
CA LYS A 57 8.92 18.58 1.33
C LYS A 57 8.32 17.29 1.89
N ILE A 58 9.16 16.25 1.99
CA ILE A 58 8.79 14.96 2.58
C ILE A 58 9.78 14.64 3.69
N LYS A 59 9.26 14.39 4.91
CA LYS A 59 10.06 13.88 6.03
C LYS A 59 9.67 12.43 6.27
N THR A 60 10.56 11.49 5.92
CA THR A 60 10.37 10.06 6.13
C THR A 60 11.70 9.33 6.11
N LYS A 61 11.75 8.14 6.68
CA LYS A 61 12.88 7.20 6.54
C LYS A 61 12.69 6.20 5.41
N LEU A 62 11.55 6.19 4.75
CA LEU A 62 11.34 5.34 3.57
C LEU A 62 12.22 5.84 2.41
N LYS A 63 12.71 4.91 1.59
CA LYS A 63 13.37 5.26 0.32
C LYS A 63 12.37 5.97 -0.59
N LEU A 64 12.80 7.09 -1.17
CA LEU A 64 11.98 7.94 -2.04
C LEU A 64 12.18 7.54 -3.50
N ILE A 65 11.09 7.31 -4.21
CA ILE A 65 11.07 7.05 -5.66
C ILE A 65 10.23 8.12 -6.33
N LYS A 66 10.83 8.87 -7.24
CA LYS A 66 10.13 9.91 -8.02
C LYS A 66 9.28 9.24 -9.09
N ILE A 67 7.98 9.51 -9.09
CA ILE A 67 7.09 9.07 -10.16
C ILE A 67 7.36 9.93 -11.41
N ASN A 68 7.55 9.28 -12.54
CA ASN A 68 7.68 9.90 -13.87
C ASN A 68 6.58 9.40 -14.82
N LYS A 69 6.53 10.01 -16.02
CA LYS A 69 5.47 9.74 -17.02
C LYS A 69 5.50 8.33 -17.60
N SER A 70 6.64 7.63 -17.51
CA SER A 70 6.78 6.27 -18.05
C SER A 70 6.42 5.17 -17.04
N MET A 71 6.12 5.50 -15.77
CA MET A 71 5.87 4.51 -14.74
C MET A 71 4.43 4.01 -14.75
N GLY A 72 4.29 2.69 -14.82
CA GLY A 72 3.03 1.97 -14.62
C GLY A 72 3.18 0.81 -13.64
N TRP A 73 2.06 0.31 -13.14
CA TRP A 73 2.01 -0.92 -12.35
C TRP A 73 1.13 -1.92 -13.07
N CYS A 74 1.69 -3.09 -13.41
CA CYS A 74 1.01 -4.08 -14.25
C CYS A 74 -0.13 -4.75 -13.47
N ASP A 75 -1.35 -4.66 -14.01
CA ASP A 75 -2.56 -5.36 -13.55
C ASP A 75 -3.11 -6.34 -14.61
N ASP A 76 -2.29 -6.64 -15.62
CA ASP A 76 -2.64 -7.52 -16.72
C ASP A 76 -2.52 -9.00 -16.30
N LYS A 77 -3.66 -9.65 -16.14
CA LYS A 77 -3.73 -11.07 -15.78
C LYS A 77 -3.08 -12.01 -16.79
N LEU A 78 -2.95 -11.59 -18.04
CA LEU A 78 -2.36 -12.40 -19.12
C LEU A 78 -0.84 -12.23 -19.17
N ASN A 79 -0.30 -11.19 -18.54
CA ASN A 79 1.13 -10.94 -18.48
C ASN A 79 1.72 -11.46 -17.15
N TYR A 80 1.89 -12.78 -17.05
CA TYR A 80 2.37 -13.45 -15.83
C TYR A 80 3.73 -12.94 -15.36
N GLU A 81 4.62 -12.59 -16.30
CA GLU A 81 5.96 -12.13 -15.99
C GLU A 81 5.97 -10.79 -15.25
N ASN A 82 5.13 -9.85 -15.67
CA ASN A 82 5.10 -8.49 -15.14
C ASN A 82 3.94 -8.25 -14.17
N TYR A 83 3.05 -9.21 -13.96
CA TYR A 83 1.89 -9.06 -13.10
C TYR A 83 2.28 -8.58 -11.70
N ASN A 84 1.58 -7.56 -11.22
CA ASN A 84 1.80 -6.88 -9.92
C ASN A 84 3.24 -6.34 -9.73
N LYS A 85 3.89 -5.90 -10.80
CA LYS A 85 5.21 -5.26 -10.78
C LYS A 85 5.16 -3.85 -11.36
N LEU A 86 6.13 -3.04 -10.92
CA LEU A 86 6.43 -1.76 -11.55
C LEU A 86 7.01 -2.01 -12.95
N ILE A 87 6.48 -1.32 -13.95
CA ILE A 87 6.91 -1.43 -15.34
C ILE A 87 7.05 -0.06 -16.00
N ASN A 88 7.74 -0.01 -17.13
CA ASN A 88 7.59 1.10 -18.07
C ASN A 88 6.29 0.94 -18.85
N LEU A 89 5.51 2.03 -18.95
CA LEU A 89 4.25 2.04 -19.68
C LEU A 89 4.46 1.61 -21.14
N SER A 90 3.61 0.73 -21.61
CA SER A 90 3.56 0.24 -22.98
C SER A 90 2.11 0.09 -23.40
N SER A 91 1.80 0.35 -24.67
CA SER A 91 0.46 0.10 -25.22
C SER A 91 0.09 -1.40 -25.29
N LYS A 92 1.09 -2.29 -25.15
CA LYS A 92 0.91 -3.75 -25.22
C LYS A 92 0.59 -4.39 -23.88
N ILE A 93 0.80 -3.68 -22.74
CA ILE A 93 0.63 -4.24 -21.41
C ILE A 93 -0.38 -3.39 -20.65
N LYS A 94 -1.47 -4.00 -20.22
CA LYS A 94 -2.43 -3.33 -19.35
C LYS A 94 -1.77 -2.99 -18.01
N SER A 95 -1.87 -1.74 -17.61
CA SER A 95 -1.23 -1.27 -16.38
C SER A 95 -1.89 0.00 -15.84
N GLU A 96 -1.82 0.17 -14.53
CA GLU A 96 -2.22 1.40 -13.89
C GLU A 96 -1.14 2.46 -14.03
N ASN A 97 -1.44 3.59 -14.67
CA ASN A 97 -0.51 4.71 -14.80
C ASN A 97 -0.29 5.38 -13.44
N LEU A 98 0.97 5.50 -13.02
CA LEU A 98 1.30 6.14 -11.75
C LEU A 98 1.38 7.67 -11.86
N PHE A 99 1.65 8.22 -13.07
CA PHE A 99 1.72 9.67 -13.31
C PHE A 99 0.32 10.23 -13.60
N ARG A 100 -0.55 10.26 -12.60
CA ARG A 100 -1.97 10.62 -12.72
C ARG A 100 -2.21 12.13 -12.69
N LYS A 101 -3.32 12.57 -13.32
CA LYS A 101 -3.82 13.95 -13.23
C LYS A 101 -4.60 14.21 -11.94
N ASP A 102 -5.25 13.18 -11.36
CA ASP A 102 -6.23 13.26 -10.28
C ASP A 102 -5.64 13.28 -8.85
N HIS A 103 -4.37 13.54 -8.69
CA HIS A 103 -3.66 13.64 -7.40
C HIS A 103 -3.61 12.39 -6.51
N LYS A 104 -4.29 11.28 -6.84
CA LYS A 104 -4.33 10.09 -6.00
C LYS A 104 -2.95 9.53 -5.67
N TYR A 105 -2.03 9.55 -6.64
CA TYR A 105 -0.68 9.03 -6.50
C TYR A 105 0.39 10.12 -6.35
N ASP A 106 -0.01 11.32 -5.89
CA ASP A 106 0.99 12.32 -5.50
C ASP A 106 1.88 11.81 -4.36
N LEU A 107 1.34 10.95 -3.49
CA LEU A 107 2.04 10.10 -2.52
C LEU A 107 1.42 8.69 -2.56
N MET A 108 2.26 7.66 -2.67
CA MET A 108 1.82 6.28 -2.75
C MET A 108 2.85 5.34 -2.12
N ILE A 109 2.39 4.38 -1.32
CA ILE A 109 3.22 3.30 -0.78
C ILE A 109 2.59 1.96 -1.20
N PRO A 110 3.25 1.13 -2.01
CA PRO A 110 2.80 -0.22 -2.27
C PRO A 110 2.81 -1.08 -1.01
N ILE A 111 1.75 -1.84 -0.80
CA ILE A 111 1.66 -2.89 0.20
C ILE A 111 2.13 -4.19 -0.45
N LYS A 112 3.05 -4.93 0.18
CA LYS A 112 3.62 -6.17 -0.38
C LYS A 112 2.64 -7.34 -0.28
N TYR A 113 1.42 -7.13 -0.76
CA TYR A 113 0.44 -8.16 -1.03
C TYR A 113 0.69 -8.78 -2.39
N ASN A 114 0.70 -10.12 -2.51
CA ASN A 114 0.94 -10.85 -3.75
C ASN A 114 2.18 -10.31 -4.52
N PHE A 115 3.29 -10.08 -3.83
CA PHE A 115 4.37 -9.21 -4.29
C PHE A 115 5.64 -9.95 -4.73
N ARG A 116 6.19 -10.87 -3.90
CA ARG A 116 7.49 -11.50 -4.18
C ARG A 116 7.44 -12.48 -5.34
N LYS A 117 6.43 -13.33 -5.35
CA LYS A 117 6.10 -14.26 -6.44
C LYS A 117 4.62 -14.05 -6.78
N PRO A 118 4.31 -13.02 -7.57
CA PRO A 118 2.93 -12.68 -7.86
C PRO A 118 2.22 -13.83 -8.58
N VAL A 119 1.04 -14.19 -8.08
CA VAL A 119 0.16 -15.14 -8.74
C VAL A 119 -0.90 -14.34 -9.48
N SER A 120 -0.99 -14.54 -10.79
CA SER A 120 -1.95 -13.83 -11.62
C SER A 120 -3.39 -14.11 -11.18
N GLY A 121 -4.21 -13.06 -11.18
CA GLY A 121 -5.61 -13.14 -10.78
C GLY A 121 -5.87 -13.04 -9.27
N LEU A 122 -4.86 -13.16 -8.42
CA LEU A 122 -5.02 -13.03 -6.96
C LEU A 122 -4.92 -11.59 -6.45
N GLY A 123 -4.99 -10.61 -7.34
CA GLY A 123 -5.00 -9.19 -7.01
C GLY A 123 -3.64 -8.51 -7.15
N SER A 124 -3.68 -7.29 -7.64
CA SER A 124 -2.53 -6.41 -7.90
C SER A 124 -2.80 -4.99 -7.40
N CYS A 125 -1.82 -4.11 -7.50
CA CYS A 125 -1.96 -2.67 -7.27
C CYS A 125 -2.59 -2.31 -5.93
N ILE A 126 -2.20 -2.97 -4.84
CA ILE A 126 -2.67 -2.64 -3.49
C ILE A 126 -1.74 -1.62 -2.85
N PHE A 127 -2.22 -0.38 -2.74
CA PHE A 127 -1.43 0.76 -2.27
C PHE A 127 -2.08 1.45 -1.07
N ILE A 128 -1.27 2.17 -0.28
CA ILE A 128 -1.73 3.30 0.53
C ILE A 128 -1.52 4.54 -0.32
N HIS A 129 -2.57 5.34 -0.57
CA HIS A 129 -2.48 6.55 -1.41
C HIS A 129 -3.36 7.70 -0.88
N ILE A 130 -3.34 8.84 -1.55
CA ILE A 130 -4.11 10.02 -1.14
C ILE A 130 -5.57 9.90 -1.58
N THR A 131 -6.48 10.40 -0.74
CA THR A 131 -7.87 10.72 -1.11
C THR A 131 -8.19 12.19 -0.83
N GLN A 132 -9.07 12.78 -1.64
CA GLN A 132 -9.59 14.13 -1.43
C GLN A 132 -10.99 14.11 -0.81
N ASN A 133 -11.81 13.10 -1.12
CA ASN A 133 -13.23 13.06 -0.77
C ASN A 133 -13.67 11.74 -0.13
N TYR A 134 -12.72 10.89 0.24
CA TYR A 134 -12.97 9.59 0.90
C TYR A 134 -13.94 8.66 0.14
N LYS A 135 -13.98 8.74 -1.20
CA LYS A 135 -14.70 7.76 -2.02
C LYS A 135 -14.02 6.39 -1.92
N PRO A 136 -14.79 5.29 -1.80
CA PRO A 136 -14.24 3.94 -1.75
C PRO A 136 -13.32 3.63 -2.93
N THR A 137 -12.30 2.81 -2.68
CA THR A 137 -11.27 2.44 -3.67
C THR A 137 -11.61 1.15 -4.41
N ALA A 138 -10.74 0.73 -5.33
CA ALA A 138 -10.82 -0.59 -5.97
C ALA A 138 -10.11 -1.71 -5.17
N GLY A 139 -9.58 -1.40 -3.96
CA GLY A 139 -8.88 -2.35 -3.11
C GLY A 139 -7.75 -1.71 -2.29
N CYS A 140 -7.30 -0.54 -2.69
CA CYS A 140 -6.31 0.26 -1.99
C CYS A 140 -6.86 0.82 -0.66
N ILE A 141 -5.97 1.38 0.14
CA ILE A 141 -6.32 2.18 1.31
C ILE A 141 -5.99 3.63 0.99
N ALA A 142 -6.90 4.55 1.29
CA ALA A 142 -6.65 5.95 1.01
C ALA A 142 -6.94 6.83 2.22
N ILE A 143 -6.02 7.80 2.47
CA ILE A 143 -6.09 8.78 3.55
C ILE A 143 -5.91 10.19 2.98
N SER A 144 -6.20 11.23 3.77
CA SER A 144 -5.97 12.61 3.32
C SER A 144 -4.48 12.88 3.09
N LYS A 145 -4.14 13.87 2.27
CA LYS A 145 -2.75 14.30 2.03
C LYS A 145 -2.04 14.70 3.33
N ASN A 146 -2.74 15.44 4.20
CA ASN A 146 -2.18 15.89 5.46
C ASN A 146 -1.89 14.70 6.39
N ASP A 147 -2.83 13.78 6.53
CA ASP A 147 -2.67 12.55 7.33
C ASP A 147 -1.54 11.68 6.78
N PHE A 148 -1.42 11.59 5.45
CA PHE A 148 -0.33 10.86 4.81
C PHE A 148 1.04 11.45 5.17
N LEU A 149 1.18 12.77 5.13
CA LEU A 149 2.44 13.46 5.50
C LEU A 149 2.77 13.29 6.99
N ILE A 150 1.75 13.26 7.87
CA ILE A 150 1.94 12.97 9.31
C ILE A 150 2.37 11.51 9.49
N MET A 151 1.67 10.57 8.87
CA MET A 151 1.99 9.15 8.89
C MET A 151 3.44 8.88 8.45
N LEU A 152 3.91 9.54 7.39
CA LEU A 152 5.28 9.41 6.88
C LEU A 152 6.34 9.80 7.91
N LYS A 153 6.08 10.80 8.76
CA LYS A 153 7.01 11.20 9.85
C LYS A 153 7.07 10.15 10.96
N LEU A 154 5.97 9.44 11.20
CA LEU A 154 5.87 8.40 12.23
C LEU A 154 6.55 7.11 11.77
N ILE A 155 6.60 6.85 10.46
CA ILE A 155 7.19 5.62 9.91
C ILE A 155 8.70 5.60 10.21
N LYS A 156 9.09 4.74 11.15
CA LYS A 156 10.49 4.39 11.45
C LYS A 156 10.85 3.15 10.64
N ILE A 157 12.04 3.13 10.02
CA ILE A 157 12.50 1.94 9.32
C ILE A 157 12.88 0.89 10.38
N ASN A 158 11.99 -0.07 10.59
CA ASN A 158 12.32 -1.36 11.18
C ASN A 158 12.18 -2.42 10.08
N LYS A 159 13.08 -3.41 10.06
CA LYS A 159 13.06 -4.51 9.06
C LYS A 159 11.75 -5.31 9.03
N SER A 160 10.89 -5.11 10.01
CA SER A 160 9.59 -5.76 10.18
C SER A 160 8.46 -4.73 10.26
N MET A 161 8.20 -4.00 9.17
CA MET A 161 6.96 -3.23 9.06
C MET A 161 5.88 -4.14 8.49
N GLY A 162 4.82 -4.36 9.26
CA GLY A 162 3.67 -5.16 8.87
C GLY A 162 2.38 -4.37 8.91
N TRP A 163 1.44 -4.83 8.15
CA TRP A 163 0.05 -4.39 8.12
C TRP A 163 -0.82 -5.48 8.76
N CYS A 164 -1.65 -5.11 9.74
CA CYS A 164 -2.57 -6.05 10.40
C CYS A 164 -3.92 -5.37 10.66
N ASP A 165 -5.01 -6.06 10.40
CA ASP A 165 -6.36 -5.57 10.62
C ASP A 165 -7.07 -6.24 11.80
N ASP A 166 -6.35 -7.08 12.60
CA ASP A 166 -6.97 -7.91 13.64
C ASP A 166 -6.12 -7.99 14.92
N LYS A 167 -6.76 -7.82 16.09
CA LYS A 167 -6.11 -7.92 17.41
C LYS A 167 -5.46 -9.28 17.66
N LEU A 168 -6.06 -10.37 17.17
CA LEU A 168 -5.56 -11.74 17.29
C LEU A 168 -4.22 -11.96 16.58
N ASN A 169 -3.96 -11.24 15.50
CA ASN A 169 -2.69 -11.30 14.77
C ASN A 169 -1.57 -10.51 15.45
N TYR A 170 -1.88 -9.57 16.34
CA TYR A 170 -0.89 -8.76 17.06
C TYR A 170 -0.06 -9.61 18.03
N GLU A 171 -0.68 -10.51 18.78
CA GLU A 171 0.01 -11.40 19.72
C GLU A 171 0.92 -12.40 18.98
N ASN A 172 0.44 -12.96 17.87
CA ASN A 172 1.22 -13.82 17.00
C ASN A 172 2.38 -13.10 16.32
N TYR A 173 2.19 -11.84 15.94
CA TYR A 173 3.24 -11.00 15.35
C TYR A 173 4.33 -10.66 16.37
N ASN A 174 3.97 -10.32 17.61
CA ASN A 174 4.93 -10.09 18.69
C ASN A 174 5.73 -11.35 19.04
N LYS A 175 5.12 -12.55 18.98
CA LYS A 175 5.83 -13.83 19.09
C LYS A 175 6.86 -14.01 17.96
N LEU A 176 6.52 -13.67 16.71
CA LEU A 176 7.43 -13.74 15.56
C LEU A 176 8.59 -12.75 15.65
N ILE A 177 8.36 -11.52 16.11
CA ILE A 177 9.43 -10.53 16.34
C ILE A 177 10.37 -10.99 17.45
N ASN A 178 9.83 -11.48 18.56
CA ASN A 178 10.61 -11.97 19.68
C ASN A 178 11.42 -13.22 19.35
N LEU A 179 10.94 -14.08 18.44
CA LEU A 179 11.69 -15.21 17.88
C LEU A 179 12.81 -14.75 16.94
N SER A 180 12.56 -13.75 16.09
CA SER A 180 13.57 -13.23 15.15
C SER A 180 14.69 -12.42 15.84
N SER A 181 14.45 -11.86 17.01
CA SER A 181 15.47 -11.16 17.82
C SER A 181 16.38 -12.11 18.64
N LYS A 182 16.00 -13.38 18.77
CA LYS A 182 16.78 -14.42 19.47
C LYS A 182 17.69 -15.23 18.54
N ILE A 183 17.60 -15.03 17.22
CA ILE A 183 18.48 -15.62 16.21
C ILE A 183 19.51 -14.54 15.83
N LYS A 184 20.55 -14.42 16.64
CA LYS A 184 21.81 -13.75 16.30
C LYS A 184 22.87 -14.79 16.10
#